data_38f2c01f6a0c13f872f9cb411cc887a0
#
_entry.id   38f2c01f6a0c13f872f9cb411cc887a0
#
_cell.length_a   1.000
_cell.length_b   1.000
_cell.length_c   1.000
_cell.angle_alpha   90.00
_cell.angle_beta   90.00
_cell.angle_gamma   90.00
#
_symmetry.space_group_name_H-M   'P 1'
#
loop_
_entity.id
_entity.type
_entity.pdbx_description
1 polymer ?
#
loop_
_entity_poly.entity_id
_entity_poly.type
_entity_poly.pdbx_seq_one_letter_code
_entity_poly.pdbx_strand_id
1 'polypeptide(L)'
;MKAWYFYVLQCKDSSLYTGITTDVNRRIQEHNSKKGAKYTRSRVPVRLVYSRQMKDRSTASKLEASFKKLSRENKWKRLVEMVDEDIFS
;
A
#
# COMPACT_ATOMS: atom_id res chain seq x y z
N MET A 1 19.24 10.50 3.66
CA MET A 1 17.87 10.37 4.21
C MET A 1 17.16 9.21 3.51
N LYS A 2 16.37 8.46 4.28
CA LYS A 2 15.60 7.35 3.70
C LYS A 2 14.37 7.92 2.99
N ALA A 3 14.07 7.40 1.78
CA ALA A 3 12.84 7.74 1.08
C ALA A 3 11.65 7.06 1.79
N TRP A 4 10.49 7.68 1.72
CA TRP A 4 9.23 7.11 2.18
C TRP A 4 8.37 6.72 0.99
N TYR A 5 7.68 5.59 1.15
CA TYR A 5 6.82 5.03 0.10
C TYR A 5 5.43 4.79 0.64
N PHE A 6 4.44 5.15 -0.16
CA PHE A 6 3.07 4.67 -0.03
C PHE A 6 2.98 3.37 -0.81
N TYR A 7 2.37 2.33 -0.25
CA TYR A 7 2.21 1.06 -0.95
C TYR A 7 0.82 0.48 -0.74
N VAL A 8 0.38 -0.33 -1.72
CA VAL A 8 -0.88 -1.06 -1.66
C VAL A 8 -0.59 -2.53 -1.92
N LEU A 9 -1.09 -3.39 -1.05
CA LEU A 9 -0.98 -4.84 -1.16
C LEU A 9 -2.35 -5.43 -1.45
N GLN A 10 -2.38 -6.47 -2.29
CA GLN A 10 -3.57 -7.31 -2.42
C GLN A 10 -3.37 -8.54 -1.56
N CYS A 11 -4.33 -8.82 -0.69
CA CYS A 11 -4.31 -9.97 0.21
C CYS A 11 -4.89 -11.21 -0.49
N LYS A 12 -4.73 -12.37 0.14
CA LYS A 12 -5.25 -13.64 -0.37
C LYS A 12 -6.76 -13.59 -0.64
N ASP A 13 -7.51 -12.89 0.19
CA ASP A 13 -8.96 -12.73 0.04
C ASP A 13 -9.36 -11.62 -0.94
N SER A 14 -8.41 -11.12 -1.74
CA SER A 14 -8.59 -10.04 -2.70
C SER A 14 -8.82 -8.66 -2.10
N SER A 15 -8.79 -8.51 -0.79
CA SER A 15 -8.88 -7.20 -0.15
C SER A 15 -7.58 -6.42 -0.34
N LEU A 16 -7.65 -5.10 -0.19
CA LEU A 16 -6.49 -4.23 -0.30
C LEU A 16 -6.06 -3.74 1.08
N TYR A 17 -4.76 -3.75 1.32
CA TYR A 17 -4.14 -3.18 2.51
C TYR A 17 -3.18 -2.08 2.08
N THR A 18 -3.21 -0.94 2.76
CA THR A 18 -2.31 0.19 2.47
C THR A 18 -1.44 0.50 3.66
N GLY A 19 -0.23 0.95 3.36
CA GLY A 19 0.70 1.37 4.40
C GLY A 19 1.76 2.30 3.86
N ILE A 20 2.67 2.69 4.75
CA ILE A 20 3.85 3.47 4.38
C ILE A 20 5.08 2.78 4.96
N THR A 21 6.20 2.91 4.28
CA THR A 21 7.45 2.30 4.73
C THR A 21 8.63 2.99 4.08
N THR A 22 9.80 2.79 4.64
CA THR A 22 11.06 3.19 4.00
C THR A 22 11.67 2.08 3.17
N ASP A 23 11.14 0.85 3.26
CA ASP A 23 11.66 -0.32 2.53
C ASP A 23 10.51 -1.24 2.17
N VAL A 24 10.01 -1.11 0.93
CA VAL A 24 8.84 -1.85 0.46
C VAL A 24 9.09 -3.36 0.47
N ASN A 25 10.23 -3.81 -0.04
CA ASN A 25 10.52 -5.25 -0.11
C ASN A 25 10.58 -5.90 1.27
N ARG A 26 11.26 -5.25 2.21
CA ARG A 26 11.32 -5.75 3.59
C ARG A 26 9.92 -5.81 4.21
N ARG A 27 9.11 -4.79 3.99
CA ARG A 27 7.76 -4.72 4.57
C ARG A 27 6.85 -5.82 4.03
N ILE A 28 6.95 -6.13 2.73
CA ILE A 28 6.20 -7.24 2.13
C ILE A 28 6.61 -8.57 2.78
N GLN A 29 7.91 -8.79 2.98
CA GLN A 29 8.40 -9.98 3.65
C GLN A 29 7.87 -10.10 5.09
N GLU A 30 7.84 -8.98 5.82
CA GLU A 30 7.27 -8.94 7.16
C GLU A 30 5.80 -9.33 7.16
N HIS A 31 5.01 -8.79 6.23
CA HIS A 31 3.60 -9.16 6.11
C HIS A 31 3.44 -10.64 5.82
N ASN A 32 4.19 -11.19 4.86
CA ASN A 32 4.06 -12.59 4.46
C ASN A 32 4.58 -13.56 5.51
N SER A 33 5.46 -13.11 6.41
CA SER A 33 5.89 -13.92 7.56
C SER A 33 5.00 -13.71 8.79
N LYS A 34 3.86 -13.05 8.63
CA LYS A 34 2.86 -12.78 9.68
C LYS A 34 3.39 -11.87 10.80
N LYS A 35 4.44 -11.11 10.52
CA LYS A 35 5.02 -10.12 11.44
C LYS A 35 4.61 -8.68 11.10
N GLY A 36 3.77 -8.51 10.08
CA GLY A 36 3.28 -7.21 9.68
C GLY A 36 2.05 -6.78 10.48
N ALA A 37 1.13 -6.10 9.81
CA ALA A 37 -0.08 -5.62 10.45
C ALA A 37 -1.03 -6.76 10.82
N LYS A 38 -1.81 -6.53 11.87
CA LYS A 38 -2.83 -7.48 12.32
C LYS A 38 -3.78 -7.88 11.18
N TYR A 39 -4.17 -6.92 10.36
CA TYR A 39 -5.07 -7.14 9.23
C TYR A 39 -4.53 -8.20 8.25
N THR A 40 -3.23 -8.17 7.98
CA THR A 40 -2.63 -9.06 6.96
C THR A 40 -2.30 -10.45 7.48
N ARG A 41 -2.22 -10.66 8.81
CA ARG A 41 -1.79 -11.93 9.40
C ARG A 41 -2.62 -13.13 8.94
N SER A 42 -3.92 -12.96 8.82
CA SER A 42 -4.84 -14.04 8.41
C SER A 42 -5.15 -13.99 6.91
N ARG A 43 -4.51 -13.12 6.16
CA ARG A 43 -4.79 -12.86 4.75
C ARG A 43 -3.58 -13.03 3.84
N VAL A 44 -2.56 -13.71 4.33
CA VAL A 44 -1.35 -14.01 3.54
C VAL A 44 -1.62 -15.18 2.58
N PRO A 45 -0.94 -15.27 1.44
CA PRO A 45 0.10 -14.34 1.01
C PRO A 45 -0.46 -13.02 0.51
N VAL A 46 0.32 -11.95 0.69
CA VAL A 46 0.03 -10.65 0.12
C VAL A 46 1.00 -10.38 -1.02
N ARG A 47 0.57 -9.56 -1.98
CA ARG A 47 1.44 -9.14 -3.10
C ARG A 47 1.33 -7.65 -3.32
N LEU A 48 2.41 -7.03 -3.79
CA LEU A 48 2.44 -5.62 -4.12
C LEU A 48 1.66 -5.37 -5.39
N VAL A 49 0.70 -4.44 -5.35
CA VAL A 49 -0.02 -3.99 -6.55
C VAL A 49 0.29 -2.55 -6.92
N TYR A 50 0.83 -1.76 -5.98
CA TYR A 50 1.21 -0.38 -6.25
C TYR A 50 2.16 0.13 -5.19
N SER A 51 3.15 0.94 -5.60
CA SER A 51 3.97 1.72 -4.68
C SER A 51 4.37 3.02 -5.33
N ARG A 52 4.52 4.06 -4.51
CA ARG A 52 4.93 5.39 -4.96
C ARG A 52 5.88 5.99 -3.93
N GLN A 53 7.02 6.50 -4.40
CA GLN A 53 7.90 7.27 -3.55
C GLN A 53 7.24 8.61 -3.25
N MET A 54 7.22 8.99 -1.98
CA MET A 54 6.63 10.23 -1.52
C MET A 54 7.72 11.21 -1.09
N LYS A 55 7.36 12.48 -1.04
CA LYS A 55 8.28 13.55 -0.65
C LYS A 55 8.85 13.31 0.76
N ASP A 56 7.99 12.90 1.69
CA ASP A 56 8.36 12.69 3.08
C ASP A 56 7.33 11.79 3.76
N ARG A 57 7.56 11.47 5.03
CA ARG A 57 6.65 10.63 5.81
C ARG A 57 5.25 11.26 5.95
N SER A 58 5.20 12.57 6.17
CA SER A 58 3.93 13.29 6.36
C SER A 58 3.05 13.16 5.12
N THR A 59 3.61 13.39 3.94
CA THR A 59 2.90 13.27 2.68
C THR A 59 2.41 11.84 2.44
N ALA A 60 3.28 10.85 2.71
CA ALA A 60 2.92 9.43 2.60
C ALA A 60 1.76 9.08 3.55
N SER A 61 1.84 9.55 4.79
CA SER A 61 0.84 9.29 5.82
C SER A 61 -0.52 9.88 5.46
N LYS A 62 -0.54 11.09 4.88
CA LYS A 62 -1.77 11.73 4.42
C LYS A 62 -2.43 10.95 3.30
N LEU A 63 -1.65 10.45 2.34
CA LEU A 63 -2.18 9.64 1.26
C LEU A 63 -2.74 8.33 1.80
N GLU A 64 -2.01 7.68 2.70
CA GLU A 64 -2.48 6.45 3.36
C GLU A 64 -3.84 6.67 4.03
N ALA A 65 -3.96 7.73 4.82
CA ALA A 65 -5.19 8.03 5.55
C ALA A 65 -6.36 8.27 4.60
N SER A 66 -6.14 9.04 3.52
CA SER A 66 -7.19 9.32 2.54
C SER A 66 -7.63 8.06 1.81
N PHE A 67 -6.69 7.18 1.46
CA PHE A 67 -6.98 5.93 0.77
C PHE A 67 -7.77 4.97 1.66
N LYS A 68 -7.40 4.87 2.94
CA LYS A 68 -8.07 3.98 3.90
C LYS A 68 -9.55 4.34 4.13
N LYS A 69 -9.93 5.60 3.91
CA LYS A 69 -11.32 6.05 4.06
C LYS A 69 -12.22 5.61 2.91
N LEU A 70 -11.66 5.16 1.81
CA LEU A 70 -12.43 4.74 0.64
C LEU A 70 -13.09 3.38 0.89
N SER A 71 -14.26 3.17 0.28
CA SER A 71 -14.87 1.84 0.23
C SER A 71 -13.98 0.90 -0.59
N ARG A 72 -14.22 -0.42 -0.47
CA ARG A 72 -13.43 -1.41 -1.23
C ARG A 72 -13.47 -1.13 -2.72
N GLU A 73 -14.65 -0.84 -3.26
CA GLU A 73 -14.84 -0.53 -4.68
C GLU A 73 -14.07 0.73 -5.08
N ASN A 74 -14.18 1.78 -4.27
CA ASN A 74 -13.51 3.05 -4.55
C ASN A 74 -11.99 2.96 -4.42
N LYS A 75 -11.48 2.08 -3.55
CA LYS A 75 -10.04 1.81 -3.48
C LYS A 75 -9.51 1.27 -4.80
N TRP A 76 -10.21 0.31 -5.40
CA TRP A 76 -9.81 -0.24 -6.70
C TRP A 76 -9.86 0.83 -7.80
N LYS A 77 -10.91 1.64 -7.83
CA LYS A 77 -11.03 2.74 -8.80
C LYS A 77 -9.90 3.75 -8.65
N ARG A 78 -9.61 4.16 -7.42
CA ARG A 78 -8.54 5.12 -7.15
C ARG A 78 -7.17 4.54 -7.50
N LEU A 79 -6.96 3.26 -7.24
CA LEU A 79 -5.72 2.58 -7.57
C LEU A 79 -5.46 2.62 -9.09
N VAL A 80 -6.48 2.33 -9.89
CA VAL A 80 -6.38 2.40 -11.36
C VAL A 80 -6.03 3.81 -11.81
N GLU A 81 -6.67 4.83 -11.24
CA GLU A 81 -6.36 6.23 -11.54
C GLU A 81 -4.91 6.59 -11.21
N MET A 82 -4.41 6.14 -10.07
CA MET A 82 -3.03 6.41 -9.64
C MET A 82 -2.02 5.75 -10.57
N VAL A 83 -2.28 4.52 -11.02
CA VAL A 83 -1.43 3.83 -11.98
C VAL A 83 -1.41 4.59 -13.30
N ASP A 84 -2.57 5.05 -13.78
CA ASP A 84 -2.66 5.82 -15.01
C ASP A 84 -1.92 7.15 -14.91
N GLU A 85 -2.05 7.85 -13.77
CA GLU A 85 -1.30 9.09 -13.51
C GLU A 85 0.20 8.88 -13.62
N ASP A 86 0.72 7.79 -13.04
CA ASP A 86 2.14 7.49 -13.06
C ASP A 86 2.65 7.15 -14.47
N ILE A 87 1.82 6.49 -15.29
CA ILE A 87 2.17 6.13 -16.67
C ILE A 87 2.22 7.36 -17.57
N PHE A 88 1.32 8.31 -17.37
CA PHE A 88 1.16 9.47 -18.25
C PHE A 88 1.72 10.78 -17.70
N SER A 89 2.32 10.76 -16.52
CA SER A 89 2.90 11.98 -15.91
C SER A 89 4.34 12.25 -16.31
#